data_98dc86933b409b4618364ee037c9bd56
#
_entry.id   98dc86933b409b4618364ee037c9bd56
#
_cell.length_a   1.000
_cell.length_b   1.000
_cell.length_c   1.000
_cell.angle_alpha   90.00
_cell.angle_beta   90.00
_cell.angle_gamma   90.00
#
_symmetry.space_group_name_H-M   'P 1'
#
loop_
_entity.id
_entity.type
_entity.pdbx_description
1 polymer ?
#
loop_
_entity_poly.entity_id
_entity_poly.type
_entity_poly.pdbx_seq_one_letter_code
_entity_poly.pdbx_strand_id
1 'polypeptide(L)'
;MILDDSGHRKSGDFTSVVGRQYIGEIGKTVMVIVTVTTHYYDGKKSFPIEIKLYQHSSSLAKGKDDELFEKKPDIGIELIDRSLSRVLSPGIVSIDGGYGNNTTFLKKLEERELKYLGKIAKNRKVIVKLKSLYEREIRIDELAKSLPSEKF
;
A
#
# COMPACT_ATOMS: atom_id res chain seq x y z
N MET A 1 -0.76 -12.63 1.22
CA MET A 1 -1.27 -11.57 2.14
C MET A 1 -1.69 -10.39 1.31
N ILE A 2 -2.73 -9.67 1.70
CA ILE A 2 -3.20 -8.44 1.03
C ILE A 2 -3.07 -7.32 2.05
N LEU A 3 -2.42 -6.22 1.68
CA LEU A 3 -2.39 -4.97 2.44
C LEU A 3 -3.20 -3.93 1.68
N ASP A 4 -4.17 -3.33 2.35
CA ASP A 4 -5.03 -2.30 1.76
C ASP A 4 -5.55 -1.33 2.84
N ASP A 5 -6.03 -0.18 2.41
CA ASP A 5 -6.71 0.76 3.28
C ASP A 5 -8.18 0.95 2.87
N SER A 6 -9.05 0.92 3.86
CA SER A 6 -10.48 1.09 3.68
C SER A 6 -10.99 2.35 4.36
N GLY A 7 -11.80 3.14 3.64
CA GLY A 7 -12.42 4.35 4.14
C GLY A 7 -13.92 4.16 4.38
N HIS A 8 -14.36 4.34 5.62
CA HIS A 8 -15.78 4.34 5.96
C HIS A 8 -16.31 5.77 6.08
N ARG A 9 -17.29 6.12 5.25
CA ARG A 9 -17.95 7.42 5.31
C ARG A 9 -18.55 7.67 6.67
N LYS A 10 -18.31 8.87 7.19
CA LYS A 10 -18.85 9.33 8.46
C LYS A 10 -19.65 10.61 8.25
N SER A 11 -20.84 10.67 8.83
CA SER A 11 -21.65 11.88 8.98
C SER A 11 -21.56 12.36 10.42
N GLY A 12 -21.31 13.66 10.64
CA GLY A 12 -21.17 14.29 11.96
C GLY A 12 -19.73 14.63 12.32
N ASP A 13 -19.57 15.60 13.23
CA ASP A 13 -18.32 16.32 13.47
C ASP A 13 -17.56 15.87 14.74
N PHE A 14 -18.11 14.90 15.49
CA PHE A 14 -17.64 14.54 16.83
C PHE A 14 -16.67 13.34 16.91
N THR A 15 -16.24 12.79 15.78
CA THR A 15 -15.32 11.64 15.78
C THR A 15 -13.89 12.09 15.57
N SER A 16 -13.02 11.85 16.54
CA SER A 16 -11.65 12.37 16.60
C SER A 16 -10.69 11.91 15.50
N VAL A 17 -10.96 10.77 14.84
CA VAL A 17 -10.08 10.18 13.82
C VAL A 17 -10.58 10.39 12.40
N VAL A 18 -11.57 11.25 12.22
CA VAL A 18 -12.17 11.54 10.91
C VAL A 18 -11.31 12.53 10.14
N GLY A 19 -11.08 12.25 8.88
CA GLY A 19 -10.39 13.16 7.96
C GLY A 19 -11.01 13.18 6.57
N ARG A 20 -10.70 14.19 5.78
CA ARG A 20 -11.14 14.26 4.39
C ARG A 20 -10.26 13.38 3.51
N GLN A 21 -10.89 12.42 2.84
CA GLN A 21 -10.20 11.54 1.90
C GLN A 21 -11.06 11.29 0.66
N TYR A 22 -10.40 11.11 -0.47
CA TYR A 22 -11.04 10.66 -1.69
C TYR A 22 -11.40 9.18 -1.58
N ILE A 23 -12.66 8.86 -1.87
CA ILE A 23 -13.15 7.48 -1.93
C ILE A 23 -13.42 7.15 -3.39
N GLY A 24 -12.63 6.21 -3.94
CA GLY A 24 -12.70 5.81 -5.36
C GLY A 24 -14.08 5.29 -5.76
N GLU A 25 -14.74 4.53 -4.88
CA GLU A 25 -16.06 3.95 -5.11
C GLU A 25 -17.16 5.01 -5.35
N ILE A 26 -17.07 6.15 -4.68
CA ILE A 26 -18.05 7.25 -4.82
C ILE A 26 -17.51 8.44 -5.62
N GLY A 27 -16.25 8.41 -6.06
CA GLY A 27 -15.62 9.43 -6.88
C GLY A 27 -15.51 10.82 -6.23
N LYS A 28 -15.59 10.93 -4.91
CA LYS A 28 -15.61 12.21 -4.17
C LYS A 28 -14.74 12.18 -2.92
N THR A 29 -14.30 13.38 -2.52
CA THR A 29 -13.65 13.60 -1.22
C THR A 29 -14.73 13.82 -0.16
N VAL A 30 -14.76 12.97 0.83
CA VAL A 30 -15.73 12.99 1.95
C VAL A 30 -15.03 12.77 3.28
N MET A 31 -15.75 13.05 4.37
CA MET A 31 -15.29 12.73 5.73
C MET A 31 -15.35 11.22 5.94
N VAL A 32 -14.22 10.62 6.33
CA VAL A 32 -14.10 9.17 6.51
C VAL A 32 -13.26 8.82 7.72
N ILE A 33 -13.53 7.66 8.28
CA ILE A 33 -12.61 6.92 9.14
C ILE A 33 -11.84 5.97 8.23
N VAL A 34 -10.51 5.98 8.31
CA VAL A 34 -9.65 5.13 7.49
C VAL A 34 -9.01 4.08 8.37
N THR A 35 -9.01 2.84 7.90
CA THR A 35 -8.29 1.73 8.50
C THR A 35 -7.29 1.16 7.51
N VAL A 36 -6.09 0.86 7.97
CA VAL A 36 -5.13 0.02 7.24
C VAL A 36 -5.31 -1.40 7.74
N THR A 37 -5.38 -2.35 6.82
CA THR A 37 -5.69 -3.75 7.14
C THR A 37 -4.76 -4.71 6.41
N THR A 38 -4.44 -5.83 7.05
CA THR A 38 -3.86 -6.98 6.38
C THR A 38 -4.84 -8.14 6.36
N HIS A 39 -4.92 -8.82 5.23
CA HIS A 39 -5.74 -10.02 5.03
C HIS A 39 -4.86 -11.16 4.54
N TYR A 40 -5.14 -12.36 5.01
CA TYR A 40 -4.61 -13.58 4.44
C TYR A 40 -5.62 -14.15 3.44
N TYR A 41 -5.14 -14.50 2.26
CA TYR A 41 -5.94 -15.14 1.22
C TYR A 41 -5.23 -16.39 0.72
N ASP A 42 -5.89 -17.54 0.80
CA ASP A 42 -5.37 -18.86 0.42
C ASP A 42 -5.79 -19.32 -0.98
N GLY A 43 -6.44 -18.43 -1.75
CA GLY A 43 -7.03 -18.75 -3.05
C GLY A 43 -8.52 -19.05 -2.97
N LYS A 44 -9.09 -19.28 -1.78
CA LYS A 44 -10.51 -19.59 -1.56
C LYS A 44 -11.16 -18.72 -0.51
N LYS A 45 -10.45 -18.46 0.60
CA LYS A 45 -10.97 -17.72 1.75
C LYS A 45 -10.06 -16.55 2.07
N SER A 46 -10.67 -15.45 2.48
CA SER A 46 -9.98 -14.27 2.98
C SER A 46 -10.25 -14.13 4.48
N PHE A 47 -9.17 -13.96 5.25
CA PHE A 47 -9.22 -13.78 6.69
C PHE A 47 -8.59 -12.42 7.04
N PRO A 48 -9.28 -11.53 7.75
CA PRO A 48 -8.65 -10.36 8.33
C PRO A 48 -7.65 -10.80 9.40
N ILE A 49 -6.44 -10.25 9.35
CA ILE A 49 -5.34 -10.59 10.27
C ILE A 49 -5.09 -9.45 11.25
N GLU A 50 -4.81 -8.28 10.71
CA GLU A 50 -4.51 -7.09 11.49
C GLU A 50 -5.30 -5.89 10.97
N ILE A 51 -5.59 -4.97 11.88
CA ILE A 51 -6.24 -3.71 11.57
C ILE A 51 -5.67 -2.59 12.45
N LYS A 52 -5.41 -1.42 11.88
CA LYS A 52 -5.06 -0.22 12.61
C LYS A 52 -5.79 0.99 12.04
N LEU A 53 -6.32 1.83 12.91
CA LEU A 53 -6.90 3.11 12.52
C LEU A 53 -5.80 4.07 12.05
N TYR A 54 -6.04 4.70 10.90
CA TYR A 54 -5.21 5.80 10.43
C TYR A 54 -5.72 7.12 11.00
N GLN A 55 -4.89 7.83 11.71
CA GLN A 55 -5.22 9.15 12.20
C GLN A 55 -4.76 10.22 11.21
N HIS A 56 -5.72 10.94 10.64
CA HIS A 56 -5.41 11.97 9.66
C HIS A 56 -4.72 13.15 10.35
N SER A 57 -3.69 13.72 9.73
CA SER A 57 -2.93 14.85 10.31
C SER A 57 -3.80 16.05 10.67
N SER A 58 -4.91 16.30 9.95
CA SER A 58 -5.84 17.38 10.26
C SER A 58 -6.63 17.21 11.57
N SER A 59 -6.64 15.99 12.14
CA SER A 59 -7.26 15.69 13.43
C SER A 59 -6.28 15.74 14.60
N LEU A 60 -5.02 16.06 14.34
CA LEU A 60 -3.96 16.15 15.34
C LEU A 60 -3.58 17.60 15.61
N ALA A 61 -3.24 17.90 16.86
CA ALA A 61 -2.93 19.27 17.31
C ALA A 61 -1.72 19.87 16.58
N LYS A 62 -0.68 19.07 16.32
CA LYS A 62 0.54 19.47 15.59
C LYS A 62 0.57 18.99 14.14
N GLY A 63 -0.56 18.47 13.61
CA GLY A 63 -0.65 18.00 12.24
C GLY A 63 0.29 16.81 11.97
N LYS A 64 1.16 16.93 10.97
CA LYS A 64 2.15 15.89 10.63
C LYS A 64 3.36 15.83 11.58
N ASP A 65 3.56 16.86 12.39
CA ASP A 65 4.64 16.95 13.36
C ASP A 65 4.19 16.46 14.75
N ASP A 66 2.97 15.96 14.84
CA ASP A 66 2.43 15.35 16.04
C ASP A 66 3.05 13.96 16.26
N GLU A 67 3.40 13.63 17.49
CA GLU A 67 4.00 12.34 17.87
C GLU A 67 3.09 11.14 17.57
N LEU A 68 1.79 11.37 17.50
CA LEU A 68 0.79 10.36 17.17
C LEU A 68 0.59 10.18 15.67
N PHE A 69 1.25 11.01 14.84
CA PHE A 69 1.09 10.91 13.40
C PHE A 69 1.94 9.79 12.80
N GLU A 70 1.28 8.83 12.19
CA GLU A 70 1.92 7.76 11.43
C GLU A 70 1.47 7.80 9.98
N LYS A 71 2.40 7.60 9.06
CA LYS A 71 2.07 7.47 7.64
C LYS A 71 1.49 6.09 7.36
N LYS A 72 0.48 5.99 6.48
CA LYS A 72 -0.11 4.69 6.08
C LYS A 72 0.92 3.63 5.67
N PRO A 73 1.99 3.96 4.89
CA PRO A 73 3.03 2.98 4.59
C PRO A 73 3.76 2.44 5.82
N ASP A 74 3.98 3.27 6.84
CA ASP A 74 4.65 2.82 8.07
C ASP A 74 3.72 1.93 8.91
N ILE A 75 2.44 2.30 9.02
CA ILE A 75 1.38 1.42 9.58
C ILE A 75 1.34 0.08 8.82
N GLY A 76 1.37 0.12 7.48
CA GLY A 76 1.36 -1.09 6.65
C GLY A 76 2.52 -2.03 6.99
N ILE A 77 3.73 -1.51 7.16
CA ILE A 77 4.90 -2.32 7.56
C ILE A 77 4.71 -2.89 8.97
N GLU A 78 4.23 -2.09 9.92
CA GLU A 78 3.95 -2.55 11.29
C GLU A 78 2.96 -3.73 11.27
N LEU A 79 1.87 -3.63 10.52
CA LEU A 79 0.86 -4.69 10.43
C LEU A 79 1.42 -5.96 9.76
N ILE A 80 2.28 -5.81 8.76
CA ILE A 80 2.99 -6.93 8.13
C ILE A 80 3.89 -7.61 9.16
N ASP A 81 4.70 -6.86 9.90
CA ASP A 81 5.60 -7.40 10.93
C ASP A 81 4.84 -8.15 12.01
N ARG A 82 3.70 -7.61 12.48
CA ARG A 82 2.80 -8.28 13.41
C ARG A 82 2.24 -9.59 12.85
N SER A 83 1.84 -9.57 11.57
CA SER A 83 1.34 -10.77 10.89
C SER A 83 2.43 -11.85 10.78
N LEU A 84 3.67 -11.46 10.43
CA LEU A 84 4.81 -12.38 10.35
C LEU A 84 5.19 -12.95 11.72
N SER A 85 5.12 -12.16 12.79
CA SER A 85 5.40 -12.64 14.15
C SER A 85 4.44 -13.72 14.65
N ARG A 86 3.27 -13.85 14.02
CA ARG A 86 2.28 -14.91 14.27
C ARG A 86 2.49 -16.15 13.41
N VAL A 87 3.69 -16.35 12.89
CA VAL A 87 4.05 -17.52 12.05
C VAL A 87 3.29 -17.56 10.71
N LEU A 88 2.81 -16.42 10.23
CA LEU A 88 2.24 -16.32 8.90
C LEU A 88 3.36 -16.13 7.88
N SER A 89 3.49 -17.06 6.95
CA SER A 89 4.44 -16.96 5.84
C SER A 89 3.68 -16.71 4.53
N PRO A 90 3.48 -15.45 4.14
CA PRO A 90 2.79 -15.14 2.88
C PRO A 90 3.71 -15.47 1.70
N GLY A 91 3.20 -16.20 0.71
CA GLY A 91 3.94 -16.41 -0.53
C GLY A 91 4.17 -15.10 -1.29
N ILE A 92 3.16 -14.21 -1.29
CA ILE A 92 3.21 -12.89 -1.93
C ILE A 92 2.43 -11.89 -1.06
N VAL A 93 2.92 -10.65 -0.99
CA VAL A 93 2.19 -9.49 -0.45
C VAL A 93 1.59 -8.71 -1.61
N SER A 94 0.27 -8.66 -1.70
CA SER A 94 -0.46 -7.85 -2.68
C SER A 94 -0.73 -6.46 -2.12
N ILE A 95 -0.44 -5.43 -2.91
CA ILE A 95 -0.56 -4.01 -2.53
C ILE A 95 -1.18 -3.20 -3.65
N ASP A 96 -1.86 -2.13 -3.31
CA ASP A 96 -2.42 -1.19 -4.28
C ASP A 96 -1.38 -0.21 -4.84
N GLY A 97 -1.83 0.74 -5.70
CA GLY A 97 -0.96 1.76 -6.29
C GLY A 97 -0.46 2.82 -5.29
N GLY A 98 -1.12 3.00 -4.15
CA GLY A 98 -0.67 3.90 -3.10
C GLY A 98 0.63 3.41 -2.47
N TYR A 99 0.67 2.13 -2.15
CA TYR A 99 1.87 1.46 -1.63
C TYR A 99 2.87 1.10 -2.74
N GLY A 100 2.41 0.60 -3.88
CA GLY A 100 3.26 0.16 -4.99
C GLY A 100 4.07 1.28 -5.65
N ASN A 101 3.65 2.52 -5.54
CA ASN A 101 4.42 3.68 -5.98
C ASN A 101 5.38 4.23 -4.92
N ASN A 102 5.41 3.68 -3.72
CA ASN A 102 6.29 4.13 -2.64
C ASN A 102 7.56 3.28 -2.57
N THR A 103 8.65 3.79 -3.16
CA THR A 103 9.94 3.08 -3.21
C THR A 103 10.48 2.73 -1.82
N THR A 104 10.30 3.61 -0.84
CA THR A 104 10.74 3.35 0.54
C THR A 104 9.98 2.18 1.15
N PHE A 105 8.68 2.10 0.89
CA PHE A 105 7.84 0.98 1.33
C PHE A 105 8.28 -0.33 0.66
N LEU A 106 8.51 -0.31 -0.66
CA LEU A 106 8.97 -1.51 -1.39
C LEU A 106 10.31 -2.02 -0.86
N LYS A 107 11.27 -1.12 -0.59
CA LYS A 107 12.55 -1.49 0.02
C LYS A 107 12.38 -2.16 1.38
N LYS A 108 11.44 -1.67 2.22
CA LYS A 108 11.12 -2.29 3.50
C LYS A 108 10.54 -3.71 3.35
N LEU A 109 9.83 -4.01 2.26
CA LEU A 109 9.39 -5.38 1.93
C LEU A 109 10.57 -6.26 1.50
N GLU A 110 11.48 -5.72 0.68
CA GLU A 110 12.69 -6.42 0.23
C GLU A 110 13.63 -6.75 1.40
N GLU A 111 13.82 -5.85 2.34
CA GLU A 111 14.60 -6.06 3.58
C GLU A 111 14.04 -7.23 4.44
N ARG A 112 12.75 -7.56 4.26
CA ARG A 112 12.06 -8.70 4.91
C ARG A 112 12.01 -9.95 4.03
N GLU A 113 12.72 -9.93 2.91
CA GLU A 113 12.71 -11.01 1.90
C GLU A 113 11.30 -11.36 1.39
N LEU A 114 10.37 -10.41 1.44
CA LEU A 114 9.00 -10.61 1.00
C LEU A 114 8.86 -10.36 -0.50
N LYS A 115 8.24 -11.32 -1.19
CA LYS A 115 7.78 -11.11 -2.57
C LYS A 115 6.50 -10.26 -2.54
N TYR A 116 6.39 -9.33 -3.47
CA TYR A 116 5.21 -8.49 -3.57
C TYR A 116 4.68 -8.37 -5.01
N LEU A 117 3.39 -8.13 -5.12
CA LEU A 117 2.70 -7.80 -6.35
C LEU A 117 1.94 -6.50 -6.11
N GLY A 118 2.26 -5.46 -6.87
CA GLY A 118 1.68 -4.13 -6.67
C GLY A 118 1.32 -3.43 -7.97
N LYS A 119 0.24 -2.64 -7.89
CA LYS A 119 -0.10 -1.71 -8.96
C LYS A 119 0.89 -0.55 -8.95
N ILE A 120 1.40 -0.17 -10.12
CA ILE A 120 2.37 0.91 -10.29
C ILE A 120 1.89 1.89 -11.35
N ALA A 121 2.23 3.17 -11.20
CA ALA A 121 1.89 4.18 -12.18
C ALA A 121 2.61 3.95 -13.51
N LYS A 122 1.90 4.02 -14.62
CA LYS A 122 2.40 3.72 -15.97
C LYS A 122 3.59 4.58 -16.41
N ASN A 123 3.70 5.80 -15.89
CA ASN A 123 4.77 6.74 -16.19
C ASN A 123 6.01 6.57 -15.29
N ARG A 124 6.01 5.58 -14.38
CA ARG A 124 7.15 5.31 -13.52
C ARG A 124 8.31 4.75 -14.33
N LYS A 125 9.51 5.16 -13.98
CA LYS A 125 10.74 4.65 -14.59
C LYS A 125 11.27 3.48 -13.77
N VAL A 126 11.80 2.49 -14.48
CA VAL A 126 12.47 1.31 -13.94
C VAL A 126 13.83 1.15 -14.60
N ILE A 127 14.76 0.55 -13.86
CA ILE A 127 16.07 0.19 -14.39
C ILE A 127 15.99 -1.27 -14.85
N VAL A 128 16.15 -1.49 -16.13
CA VAL A 128 16.21 -2.84 -16.70
C VAL A 128 17.66 -3.23 -16.84
N LYS A 129 18.05 -4.34 -16.19
CA LYS A 129 19.36 -4.95 -16.38
C LYS A 129 19.33 -5.86 -17.60
N LEU A 130 19.98 -5.45 -18.66
CA LEU A 130 20.19 -6.29 -19.84
C LEU A 130 21.36 -7.27 -19.58
N LYS A 131 21.39 -8.40 -20.29
CA LYS A 131 22.44 -9.44 -20.15
C LYS A 131 23.86 -8.94 -20.41
N SER A 132 24.03 -7.80 -21.05
CA SER A 132 25.28 -7.06 -21.18
C SER A 132 25.25 -5.92 -20.20
N LEU A 133 26.20 -5.78 -19.32
CA LEU A 133 26.52 -4.74 -18.32
C LEU A 133 25.86 -3.33 -18.42
N TYR A 134 24.89 -3.14 -19.31
CA TYR A 134 24.18 -1.89 -19.53
C TYR A 134 22.85 -1.89 -18.77
N GLU A 135 22.74 -0.97 -17.83
CA GLU A 135 21.48 -0.61 -17.19
C GLU A 135 20.77 0.47 -18.03
N ARG A 136 19.52 0.26 -18.36
CA ARG A 136 18.72 1.24 -19.08
C ARG A 136 17.53 1.66 -18.21
N GLU A 137 17.41 2.95 -18.01
CA GLU A 137 16.20 3.54 -17.43
C GLU A 137 15.13 3.66 -18.50
N ILE A 138 13.95 3.08 -18.27
CA ILE A 138 12.82 3.08 -19.20
C ILE A 138 11.51 3.26 -18.43
N ARG A 139 10.54 3.93 -19.04
CA ARG A 139 9.18 4.01 -18.48
C ARG A 139 8.48 2.66 -18.57
N ILE A 140 7.65 2.34 -17.57
CA ILE A 140 6.95 1.05 -17.51
C ILE A 140 5.99 0.86 -18.69
N ASP A 141 5.28 1.92 -19.10
CA ASP A 141 4.37 1.83 -20.26
C ASP A 141 5.11 1.60 -21.59
N GLU A 142 6.35 2.09 -21.72
CA GLU A 142 7.20 1.83 -22.89
C GLU A 142 7.77 0.41 -22.83
N LEU A 143 8.23 -0.02 -21.64
CA LEU A 143 8.70 -1.38 -21.43
C LEU A 143 7.60 -2.40 -21.76
N ALA A 144 6.38 -2.18 -21.23
CA ALA A 144 5.25 -3.06 -21.48
C ALA A 144 4.94 -3.23 -22.99
N LYS A 145 5.02 -2.14 -23.77
CA LYS A 145 4.84 -2.19 -25.24
C LYS A 145 5.94 -2.96 -25.96
N SER A 146 7.14 -3.07 -25.37
CA SER A 146 8.27 -3.77 -25.95
C SER A 146 8.27 -5.27 -25.65
N LEU A 147 7.41 -5.74 -24.75
CA LEU A 147 7.30 -7.16 -24.41
C LEU A 147 6.37 -7.89 -25.38
N PRO A 148 6.68 -9.14 -25.75
CA PRO A 148 5.80 -9.95 -26.58
C PRO A 148 4.44 -10.15 -25.89
N SER A 149 3.35 -10.10 -26.69
CA SER A 149 1.97 -10.28 -26.19
C SER A 149 1.71 -11.63 -25.52
N GLU A 150 2.51 -12.63 -25.82
CA GLU A 150 2.45 -13.99 -25.24
C GLU A 150 2.91 -14.07 -23.78
N LYS A 151 3.39 -12.97 -23.21
CA LYS A 151 3.88 -12.92 -21.80
C LYS A 151 2.93 -12.23 -20.83
N PHE A 152 1.70 -11.93 -21.27
CA PHE A 152 0.64 -11.31 -20.45
C PHE A 152 -0.59 -12.18 -20.37
#